data_1be3beefc9d07e7ce726f8c1550aacd8
#
_entry.id   1be3beefc9d07e7ce726f8c1550aacd8
#
_cell.length_a   1.000
_cell.length_b   1.000
_cell.length_c   1.000
_cell.angle_alpha   90.00
_cell.angle_beta   90.00
_cell.angle_gamma   90.00
#
_symmetry.space_group_name_H-M   'P 1'
#
loop_
_entity.id
_entity.type
_entity.pdbx_description
1 polymer ?
#
loop_
_entity_poly.entity_id
_entity_poly.type
_entity_poly.pdbx_seq_one_letter_code
_entity_poly.pdbx_strand_id
1 'polypeptide(L)'
;LRPFFSIELVPKDPLWKLAIASTVIEKAGFDGIWVSEHFFNRNSLVSLSTIAPHTKKVIVGPAVLNPYTMHPLLIAQAAASLWELAPHRVRVAVGAGDGLALSKLGIRRVRPVETVMKAVADIKNALSAEGVLKTYNTGDIKVFVGATGPRMLEASTSVADGVLVNWSDREMLEKAITMIKGKAPEKFWKAAYLITSVHEDAAKARKTAIPFAAYLMVGASPQYLSKIGVDEGFRLKVEELLDKGDWESLYRISDGEWVDRFCVWGEPSKLAELVEDLVEKGYDEVVFAGPLGPRFLYAVKKISHIIKRIRREFLKKQASR
;
A
#
# COMPACT_ATOMS: atom_id res chain seq x y z
N LEU A 1 -13.13 16.81 3.17
CA LEU A 1 -12.45 16.28 1.96
C LEU A 1 -13.20 15.04 1.49
N ARG A 2 -13.38 14.86 0.16
CA ARG A 2 -13.98 13.65 -0.37
C ARG A 2 -13.05 12.44 -0.18
N PRO A 3 -13.58 11.21 -0.02
CA PRO A 3 -12.75 10.02 0.05
C PRO A 3 -11.87 9.84 -1.17
N PHE A 4 -10.60 9.51 -0.95
CA PHE A 4 -9.59 9.28 -1.99
C PHE A 4 -9.39 7.77 -2.19
N PHE A 5 -9.31 7.33 -3.43
CA PHE A 5 -9.21 5.90 -3.75
C PHE A 5 -8.07 5.65 -4.72
N SER A 6 -7.16 4.78 -4.30
CA SER A 6 -5.98 4.42 -5.08
C SER A 6 -5.92 2.93 -5.39
N ILE A 7 -5.16 2.58 -6.42
CA ILE A 7 -4.78 1.19 -6.70
C ILE A 7 -3.26 1.04 -6.52
N GLU A 8 -2.85 -0.09 -5.97
CA GLU A 8 -1.47 -0.53 -6.09
C GLU A 8 -1.29 -1.36 -7.37
N LEU A 9 -0.23 -1.05 -8.11
CA LEU A 9 0.29 -1.89 -9.19
C LEU A 9 1.56 -2.60 -8.71
N VAL A 10 1.49 -3.93 -8.64
CA VAL A 10 2.68 -4.77 -8.48
C VAL A 10 3.36 -4.89 -9.84
N PRO A 11 4.62 -4.45 -10.02
CA PRO A 11 5.24 -4.34 -11.34
C PRO A 11 5.78 -5.70 -11.86
N LYS A 12 4.91 -6.71 -11.92
CA LYS A 12 5.19 -8.06 -12.44
C LYS A 12 5.12 -8.12 -13.97
N ASP A 13 4.27 -7.30 -14.56
CA ASP A 13 4.06 -7.25 -16.01
C ASP A 13 5.10 -6.37 -16.71
N PRO A 14 5.32 -6.54 -18.04
CA PRO A 14 6.13 -5.63 -18.85
C PRO A 14 5.67 -4.16 -18.71
N LEU A 15 6.62 -3.22 -18.78
CA LEU A 15 6.37 -1.80 -18.54
C LEU A 15 5.24 -1.22 -19.41
N TRP A 16 5.16 -1.62 -20.69
CA TRP A 16 4.07 -1.18 -21.56
C TRP A 16 2.68 -1.60 -21.09
N LYS A 17 2.56 -2.77 -20.43
CA LYS A 17 1.29 -3.18 -19.82
C LYS A 17 0.95 -2.33 -18.61
N LEU A 18 1.94 -1.91 -17.82
CA LEU A 18 1.73 -1.00 -16.69
C LEU A 18 1.25 0.38 -17.18
N ALA A 19 1.78 0.87 -18.30
CA ALA A 19 1.28 2.10 -18.94
C ALA A 19 -0.19 1.98 -19.35
N ILE A 20 -0.58 0.88 -19.98
CA ILE A 20 -1.98 0.63 -20.35
C ILE A 20 -2.85 0.52 -19.08
N ALA A 21 -2.41 -0.25 -18.08
CA ALA A 21 -3.13 -0.43 -16.82
C ALA A 21 -3.36 0.92 -16.11
N SER A 22 -2.35 1.79 -16.07
CA SER A 22 -2.47 3.12 -15.47
C SER A 22 -3.53 4.00 -16.14
N THR A 23 -3.58 3.97 -17.46
CA THR A 23 -4.63 4.68 -18.24
C THR A 23 -6.02 4.14 -17.94
N VAL A 24 -6.16 2.82 -17.80
CA VAL A 24 -7.44 2.18 -17.44
C VAL A 24 -7.87 2.58 -16.03
N ILE A 25 -6.94 2.58 -15.07
CA ILE A 25 -7.18 2.98 -13.68
C ILE A 25 -7.65 4.44 -13.61
N GLU A 26 -6.96 5.35 -14.28
CA GLU A 26 -7.35 6.77 -14.33
C GLU A 26 -8.75 6.95 -14.93
N LYS A 27 -9.04 6.31 -16.07
CA LYS A 27 -10.37 6.35 -16.72
C LYS A 27 -11.46 5.72 -15.86
N ALA A 28 -11.13 4.75 -15.02
CA ALA A 28 -12.06 4.14 -14.08
C ALA A 28 -12.43 5.07 -12.91
N GLY A 29 -11.70 6.18 -12.72
CA GLY A 29 -12.00 7.22 -11.75
C GLY A 29 -11.29 7.06 -10.41
N PHE A 30 -10.18 6.35 -10.37
CA PHE A 30 -9.28 6.34 -9.21
C PHE A 30 -8.49 7.65 -9.13
N ASP A 31 -8.05 7.98 -7.93
CA ASP A 31 -7.32 9.22 -7.64
C ASP A 31 -5.80 9.02 -7.57
N GLY A 32 -5.35 7.79 -7.31
CA GLY A 32 -3.93 7.49 -7.16
C GLY A 32 -3.52 6.12 -7.63
N ILE A 33 -2.24 6.00 -7.95
CA ILE A 33 -1.55 4.75 -8.28
C ILE A 33 -0.29 4.68 -7.42
N TRP A 34 -0.22 3.65 -6.58
CA TRP A 34 0.98 3.28 -5.87
C TRP A 34 1.67 2.13 -6.61
N VAL A 35 3.00 2.10 -6.62
CA VAL A 35 3.77 0.99 -7.21
C VAL A 35 4.66 0.39 -6.14
N SER A 36 4.47 -0.90 -5.86
CA SER A 36 5.28 -1.61 -4.86
C SER A 36 6.71 -1.83 -5.32
N GLU A 37 7.66 -1.79 -4.36
CA GLU A 37 9.07 -2.06 -4.59
C GLU A 37 9.46 -3.40 -3.98
N HIS A 38 9.87 -4.34 -4.83
CA HIS A 38 10.42 -5.63 -4.45
C HIS A 38 11.54 -6.01 -5.43
N PHE A 39 12.71 -6.36 -4.93
CA PHE A 39 13.89 -6.64 -5.76
C PHE A 39 13.69 -7.77 -6.79
N PHE A 40 12.69 -8.63 -6.60
CA PHE A 40 12.32 -9.70 -7.52
C PHE A 40 11.25 -9.31 -8.56
N ASN A 41 10.80 -8.07 -8.54
CA ASN A 41 9.92 -7.47 -9.55
C ASN A 41 10.69 -6.41 -10.36
N ARG A 42 10.02 -5.76 -11.30
CA ARG A 42 10.59 -4.57 -11.97
C ARG A 42 10.69 -3.43 -10.96
N ASN A 43 11.73 -2.62 -11.11
CA ASN A 43 11.94 -1.47 -10.23
C ASN A 43 10.76 -0.50 -10.28
N SER A 44 10.29 -0.06 -9.11
CA SER A 44 9.11 0.80 -8.99
C SER A 44 9.31 2.17 -9.61
N LEU A 45 10.51 2.76 -9.51
CA LEU A 45 10.80 4.10 -10.06
C LEU A 45 10.82 4.07 -11.59
N VAL A 46 11.40 3.03 -12.20
CA VAL A 46 11.36 2.82 -13.65
C VAL A 46 9.92 2.58 -14.12
N SER A 47 9.13 1.82 -13.36
CA SER A 47 7.72 1.61 -13.64
C SER A 47 6.92 2.92 -13.57
N LEU A 48 7.17 3.74 -12.55
CA LEU A 48 6.53 5.04 -12.37
C LEU A 48 6.92 6.04 -13.47
N SER A 49 8.17 6.03 -13.92
CA SER A 49 8.62 6.85 -15.07
C SER A 49 7.88 6.48 -16.37
N THR A 50 7.43 5.22 -16.47
CA THR A 50 6.59 4.77 -17.58
C THR A 50 5.12 5.16 -17.37
N ILE A 51 4.59 5.07 -16.14
CA ILE A 51 3.20 5.37 -15.78
C ILE A 51 2.91 6.88 -15.87
N ALA A 52 3.80 7.72 -15.36
CA ALA A 52 3.61 9.15 -15.20
C ALA A 52 3.20 9.89 -16.48
N PRO A 53 3.85 9.69 -17.66
CA PRO A 53 3.46 10.37 -18.89
C PRO A 53 2.17 9.82 -19.52
N HIS A 54 1.70 8.62 -19.11
CA HIS A 54 0.47 8.02 -19.62
C HIS A 54 -0.76 8.36 -18.77
N THR A 55 -0.59 9.17 -17.72
CA THR A 55 -1.65 9.64 -16.83
C THR A 55 -1.62 11.16 -16.70
N LYS A 56 -2.77 11.78 -16.39
CA LYS A 56 -2.90 13.24 -16.33
C LYS A 56 -3.39 13.77 -14.98
N LYS A 57 -4.11 12.95 -14.21
CA LYS A 57 -4.81 13.38 -12.99
C LYS A 57 -4.43 12.58 -11.75
N VAL A 58 -4.16 11.28 -11.90
CA VAL A 58 -3.87 10.42 -10.75
C VAL A 58 -2.54 10.82 -10.11
N ILE A 59 -2.52 10.81 -8.78
CA ILE A 59 -1.30 10.89 -8.00
C ILE A 59 -0.53 9.58 -8.20
N VAL A 60 0.78 9.66 -8.35
CA VAL A 60 1.64 8.49 -8.55
C VAL A 60 2.75 8.45 -7.50
N GLY A 61 3.14 7.26 -7.08
CA GLY A 61 4.23 7.13 -6.12
C GLY A 61 4.64 5.71 -5.80
N PRO A 62 5.88 5.50 -5.34
CA PRO A 62 6.34 4.20 -4.84
C PRO A 62 5.78 3.91 -3.45
N ALA A 63 5.43 2.65 -3.17
CA ALA A 63 4.99 2.19 -1.86
C ALA A 63 5.47 0.75 -1.57
N VAL A 64 6.52 0.60 -0.76
CA VAL A 64 7.34 1.60 -0.10
C VAL A 64 8.78 1.48 -0.55
N LEU A 65 9.48 2.60 -0.71
CA LEU A 65 10.93 2.60 -0.85
C LEU A 65 11.58 2.33 0.50
N ASN A 66 12.76 1.71 0.48
CA ASN A 66 13.37 1.19 1.68
C ASN A 66 14.74 1.87 1.93
N PRO A 67 14.92 2.58 3.05
CA PRO A 67 16.18 3.27 3.36
C PRO A 67 17.36 2.35 3.63
N TYR A 68 17.15 1.04 3.78
CA TYR A 68 18.25 0.06 3.88
C TYR A 68 18.84 -0.30 2.52
N THR A 69 18.05 -0.17 1.43
CA THR A 69 18.49 -0.49 0.06
C THR A 69 18.75 0.75 -0.79
N MET A 70 18.19 1.90 -0.41
CA MET A 70 18.34 3.15 -1.15
C MET A 70 18.55 4.31 -0.19
N HIS A 71 19.65 5.07 -0.37
CA HIS A 71 19.94 6.22 0.48
C HIS A 71 18.82 7.28 0.40
N PRO A 72 18.39 7.92 1.52
CA PRO A 72 17.30 8.90 1.52
C PRO A 72 17.46 10.05 0.51
N LEU A 73 18.67 10.55 0.29
CA LEU A 73 18.92 11.57 -0.73
C LEU A 73 18.69 11.07 -2.16
N LEU A 74 18.98 9.79 -2.44
CA LEU A 74 18.66 9.19 -3.74
C LEU A 74 17.17 8.97 -3.92
N ILE A 75 16.45 8.67 -2.84
CA ILE A 75 14.97 8.62 -2.85
C ILE A 75 14.41 10.01 -3.18
N ALA A 76 14.91 11.06 -2.52
CA ALA A 76 14.51 12.44 -2.80
C ALA A 76 14.82 12.86 -4.24
N GLN A 77 16.01 12.55 -4.74
CA GLN A 77 16.42 12.81 -6.12
C GLN A 77 15.49 12.13 -7.14
N ALA A 78 15.17 10.85 -6.92
CA ALA A 78 14.26 10.10 -7.79
C ALA A 78 12.84 10.67 -7.76
N ALA A 79 12.36 11.08 -6.58
CA ALA A 79 11.07 11.74 -6.43
C ALA A 79 11.02 13.09 -7.17
N ALA A 80 12.07 13.89 -7.08
CA ALA A 80 12.21 15.16 -7.81
C ALA A 80 12.20 14.94 -9.33
N SER A 81 12.93 13.94 -9.82
CA SER A 81 12.92 13.59 -11.24
C SER A 81 11.56 13.05 -11.71
N LEU A 82 10.87 12.27 -10.88
CA LEU A 82 9.52 11.80 -11.19
C LEU A 82 8.52 12.97 -11.22
N TRP A 83 8.71 13.99 -10.38
CA TRP A 83 7.87 15.17 -10.35
C TRP A 83 7.89 15.93 -11.69
N GLU A 84 9.03 16.00 -12.39
CA GLU A 84 9.11 16.61 -13.73
C GLU A 84 8.21 15.88 -14.75
N LEU A 85 8.04 14.55 -14.61
CA LEU A 85 7.13 13.76 -15.46
C LEU A 85 5.66 13.87 -15.02
N ALA A 86 5.42 14.19 -13.77
CA ALA A 86 4.08 14.27 -13.15
C ALA A 86 3.98 15.45 -12.18
N PRO A 87 4.07 16.72 -12.64
CA PRO A 87 4.04 17.88 -11.77
C PRO A 87 2.82 17.91 -10.86
N HIS A 88 3.02 18.19 -9.57
CA HIS A 88 1.99 18.22 -8.51
C HIS A 88 1.23 16.90 -8.27
N ARG A 89 1.73 15.77 -8.83
CA ARG A 89 1.09 14.45 -8.73
C ARG A 89 2.00 13.36 -8.14
N VAL A 90 3.06 13.75 -7.42
CA VAL A 90 3.99 12.79 -6.84
C VAL A 90 3.82 12.71 -5.33
N ARG A 91 3.78 11.50 -4.81
CA ARG A 91 3.92 11.15 -3.40
C ARG A 91 5.00 10.08 -3.25
N VAL A 92 5.64 10.01 -2.11
CA VAL A 92 6.64 8.98 -1.81
C VAL A 92 6.27 8.29 -0.51
N ALA A 93 6.20 6.97 -0.51
CA ALA A 93 6.09 6.23 0.74
C ALA A 93 7.40 5.50 1.05
N VAL A 94 7.83 5.63 2.31
CA VAL A 94 9.06 5.02 2.84
C VAL A 94 8.68 4.04 3.94
N GLY A 95 9.33 2.90 3.99
CA GLY A 95 9.07 1.87 4.99
C GLY A 95 10.29 1.05 5.33
N ALA A 96 10.22 0.28 6.42
CA ALA A 96 11.32 -0.57 6.86
C ALA A 96 11.59 -1.78 5.94
N GLY A 97 10.73 -1.99 4.96
CA GLY A 97 10.79 -3.12 4.07
C GLY A 97 10.48 -4.46 4.74
N ASP A 98 10.41 -5.49 3.93
CA ASP A 98 10.24 -6.86 4.37
C ASP A 98 11.59 -7.43 4.87
N GLY A 99 11.58 -8.00 6.09
CA GLY A 99 12.77 -8.58 6.71
C GLY A 99 13.32 -9.77 5.94
N LEU A 100 12.48 -10.61 5.34
CA LEU A 100 12.90 -11.75 4.53
C LEU A 100 13.57 -11.29 3.24
N ALA A 101 12.99 -10.31 2.55
CA ALA A 101 13.58 -9.74 1.36
C ALA A 101 14.94 -9.10 1.64
N LEU A 102 15.09 -8.37 2.74
CA LEU A 102 16.36 -7.79 3.15
C LEU A 102 17.40 -8.85 3.50
N SER A 103 17.01 -9.94 4.19
CA SER A 103 17.94 -11.03 4.52
C SER A 103 18.50 -11.73 3.27
N LYS A 104 17.68 -11.91 2.23
CA LYS A 104 18.11 -12.43 0.92
C LYS A 104 19.12 -11.52 0.20
N LEU A 105 19.13 -10.23 0.52
CA LEU A 105 20.12 -9.25 0.04
C LEU A 105 21.34 -9.14 0.98
N GLY A 106 21.42 -9.94 2.04
CA GLY A 106 22.46 -9.84 3.06
C GLY A 106 22.36 -8.58 3.93
N ILE A 107 21.21 -7.90 3.92
CA ILE A 107 20.99 -6.65 4.64
C ILE A 107 20.27 -6.92 5.96
N ARG A 108 20.86 -6.47 7.06
CA ARG A 108 20.28 -6.58 8.39
C ARG A 108 19.38 -5.37 8.67
N ARG A 109 18.11 -5.62 9.01
CA ARG A 109 17.16 -4.58 9.42
C ARG A 109 17.39 -4.18 10.87
N VAL A 110 18.11 -3.07 11.09
CA VAL A 110 18.47 -2.57 12.43
C VAL A 110 17.67 -1.29 12.73
N ARG A 111 17.12 -1.18 13.95
CA ARG A 111 16.39 0.00 14.44
C ARG A 111 15.36 0.56 13.44
N PRO A 112 14.39 -0.25 13.00
CA PRO A 112 13.54 0.11 11.84
C PRO A 112 12.77 1.43 12.00
N VAL A 113 12.30 1.75 13.20
CA VAL A 113 11.57 3.00 13.44
C VAL A 113 12.50 4.20 13.28
N GLU A 114 13.65 4.20 13.95
CA GLU A 114 14.62 5.30 13.89
C GLU A 114 15.13 5.50 12.45
N THR A 115 15.46 4.41 11.76
CA THR A 115 15.96 4.46 10.38
C THR A 115 14.94 5.06 9.43
N VAL A 116 13.67 4.66 9.52
CA VAL A 116 12.61 5.20 8.65
C VAL A 116 12.31 6.65 8.99
N MET A 117 12.21 7.02 10.29
CA MET A 117 11.95 8.40 10.69
C MET A 117 13.05 9.35 10.24
N LYS A 118 14.32 8.93 10.41
CA LYS A 118 15.46 9.70 9.91
C LYS A 118 15.41 9.84 8.39
N ALA A 119 15.13 8.78 7.66
CA ALA A 119 15.01 8.82 6.21
C ALA A 119 13.91 9.79 5.73
N VAL A 120 12.74 9.77 6.37
CA VAL A 120 11.65 10.72 6.06
C VAL A 120 12.10 12.16 6.30
N ALA A 121 12.75 12.44 7.43
CA ALA A 121 13.28 13.79 7.73
C ALA A 121 14.31 14.24 6.69
N ASP A 122 15.27 13.36 6.35
CA ASP A 122 16.31 13.66 5.34
C ASP A 122 15.71 13.91 3.95
N ILE A 123 14.69 13.12 3.54
CA ILE A 123 13.99 13.31 2.26
C ILE A 123 13.24 14.64 2.24
N LYS A 124 12.47 14.96 3.29
CA LYS A 124 11.72 16.22 3.37
C LYS A 124 12.65 17.43 3.37
N ASN A 125 13.76 17.34 4.10
CA ASN A 125 14.76 18.40 4.09
C ASN A 125 15.38 18.59 2.70
N ALA A 126 15.75 17.51 2.01
CA ALA A 126 16.32 17.57 0.67
C ALA A 126 15.37 18.20 -0.37
N LEU A 127 14.06 17.96 -0.24
CA LEU A 127 12.99 18.46 -1.12
C LEU A 127 12.49 19.88 -0.73
N SER A 128 12.91 20.40 0.42
CA SER A 128 12.45 21.72 0.90
C SER A 128 13.00 22.88 0.03
N ALA A 129 12.43 24.06 0.20
CA ALA A 129 12.86 25.28 -0.52
C ALA A 129 14.34 25.66 -0.27
N GLU A 130 14.92 25.23 0.84
CA GLU A 130 16.32 25.46 1.21
C GLU A 130 17.18 24.19 1.05
N GLY A 131 16.59 23.09 0.65
CA GLY A 131 17.24 21.80 0.50
C GLY A 131 18.16 21.72 -0.72
N VAL A 132 18.93 20.63 -0.78
CA VAL A 132 19.90 20.38 -1.87
C VAL A 132 19.24 20.21 -3.24
N LEU A 133 17.94 19.91 -3.28
CA LEU A 133 17.15 19.75 -4.50
C LEU A 133 16.19 20.92 -4.80
N LYS A 134 16.43 22.09 -4.19
CA LYS A 134 15.58 23.29 -4.32
C LYS A 134 15.35 23.76 -5.76
N THR A 135 16.27 23.45 -6.67
CA THR A 135 16.17 23.83 -8.09
C THR A 135 15.02 23.14 -8.82
N TYR A 136 14.51 22.01 -8.30
CA TYR A 136 13.40 21.29 -8.90
C TYR A 136 12.01 21.83 -8.49
N ASN A 137 11.94 22.74 -7.51
CA ASN A 137 10.68 23.30 -6.99
C ASN A 137 9.63 22.23 -6.57
N THR A 138 10.08 21.21 -5.86
CA THR A 138 9.34 20.01 -5.50
C THR A 138 8.74 20.00 -4.09
N GLY A 139 8.59 21.18 -3.48
CA GLY A 139 8.11 21.31 -2.08
C GLY A 139 6.68 20.81 -1.81
N ASP A 140 5.93 20.47 -2.83
CA ASP A 140 4.59 19.87 -2.72
C ASP A 140 4.60 18.33 -2.68
N ILE A 141 5.75 17.69 -2.91
CA ILE A 141 5.88 16.23 -2.77
C ILE A 141 5.64 15.82 -1.31
N LYS A 142 4.62 14.99 -1.09
CA LYS A 142 4.28 14.47 0.23
C LYS A 142 5.00 13.16 0.51
N VAL A 143 5.56 13.05 1.73
CA VAL A 143 6.32 11.88 2.17
C VAL A 143 5.52 11.10 3.21
N PHE A 144 5.18 9.86 2.87
CA PHE A 144 4.40 8.94 3.67
C PHE A 144 5.27 7.89 4.33
N VAL A 145 4.75 7.28 5.39
CA VAL A 145 5.35 6.10 6.02
C VAL A 145 4.45 4.89 5.80
N GLY A 146 5.02 3.78 5.32
CA GLY A 146 4.35 2.48 5.36
C GLY A 146 4.51 1.86 6.74
N ALA A 147 3.39 1.55 7.41
CA ALA A 147 3.40 1.08 8.79
C ALA A 147 2.35 0.00 9.07
N THR A 148 2.74 -0.97 9.89
CA THR A 148 1.85 -1.99 10.46
C THR A 148 1.88 -1.98 11.99
N GLY A 149 3.08 -1.83 12.58
CA GLY A 149 3.27 -1.87 14.02
C GLY A 149 3.00 -0.54 14.73
N PRO A 150 2.56 -0.60 16.01
CA PRO A 150 2.14 0.59 16.76
C PRO A 150 3.26 1.64 16.91
N ARG A 151 4.51 1.22 17.12
CA ARG A 151 5.65 2.15 17.24
C ARG A 151 5.90 2.94 15.96
N MET A 152 5.78 2.29 14.78
CA MET A 152 5.97 2.95 13.50
C MET A 152 4.79 3.88 13.19
N LEU A 153 3.55 3.46 13.49
CA LEU A 153 2.35 4.27 13.36
C LEU A 153 2.46 5.56 14.20
N GLU A 154 2.83 5.42 15.46
CA GLU A 154 3.01 6.57 16.36
C GLU A 154 4.11 7.51 15.87
N ALA A 155 5.31 6.97 15.59
CA ALA A 155 6.45 7.77 15.16
C ALA A 155 6.17 8.52 13.83
N SER A 156 5.39 7.92 12.92
CA SER A 156 5.06 8.55 11.64
C SER A 156 4.32 9.89 11.79
N THR A 157 3.50 10.04 12.86
CA THR A 157 2.69 11.25 13.08
C THR A 157 3.52 12.50 13.36
N SER A 158 4.79 12.35 13.76
CA SER A 158 5.67 13.46 14.11
C SER A 158 6.50 14.02 12.94
N VAL A 159 6.73 13.23 11.88
CA VAL A 159 7.67 13.63 10.81
C VAL A 159 7.06 13.52 9.40
N ALA A 160 6.14 12.58 9.17
CA ALA A 160 5.57 12.32 7.85
C ALA A 160 4.37 13.23 7.54
N ASP A 161 4.01 13.31 6.26
CA ASP A 161 2.78 13.97 5.82
C ASP A 161 1.56 13.03 5.88
N GLY A 162 1.80 11.71 6.03
CA GLY A 162 0.77 10.71 6.17
C GLY A 162 1.32 9.31 6.35
N VAL A 163 0.42 8.36 6.46
CA VAL A 163 0.74 6.95 6.68
C VAL A 163 -0.07 6.03 5.78
N LEU A 164 0.57 4.99 5.26
CA LEU A 164 -0.06 3.84 4.62
C LEU A 164 -0.14 2.70 5.66
N VAL A 165 -1.35 2.43 6.15
CA VAL A 165 -1.61 1.38 7.15
C VAL A 165 -1.84 0.08 6.41
N ASN A 166 -0.81 -0.77 6.33
CA ASN A 166 -0.87 -2.03 5.58
C ASN A 166 -1.47 -3.15 6.43
N TRP A 167 -2.78 -3.10 6.62
CA TRP A 167 -3.58 -4.14 7.24
C TRP A 167 -4.85 -4.42 6.43
N SER A 168 -5.29 -5.69 6.40
CA SER A 168 -6.60 -6.10 5.88
C SER A 168 -7.54 -6.56 7.01
N ASP A 169 -6.99 -6.79 8.19
CA ASP A 169 -7.74 -7.11 9.42
C ASP A 169 -8.46 -5.86 9.94
N ARG A 170 -9.79 -5.93 10.04
CA ARG A 170 -10.65 -4.82 10.48
C ARG A 170 -10.28 -4.31 11.88
N GLU A 171 -9.99 -5.22 12.83
CA GLU A 171 -9.60 -4.85 14.19
C GLU A 171 -8.28 -4.08 14.21
N MET A 172 -7.31 -4.50 13.39
CA MET A 172 -6.01 -3.82 13.30
C MET A 172 -6.14 -2.44 12.64
N LEU A 173 -7.02 -2.30 11.65
CA LEU A 173 -7.33 -1.00 11.04
C LEU A 173 -8.01 -0.05 12.03
N GLU A 174 -8.94 -0.55 12.85
CA GLU A 174 -9.59 0.25 13.91
C GLU A 174 -8.60 0.72 14.97
N LYS A 175 -7.71 -0.16 15.42
CA LYS A 175 -6.66 0.21 16.38
C LYS A 175 -5.70 1.24 15.79
N ALA A 176 -5.31 1.07 14.54
CA ALA A 176 -4.41 1.98 13.85
C ALA A 176 -5.03 3.38 13.72
N ILE A 177 -6.26 3.51 13.23
CA ILE A 177 -6.92 4.83 13.06
C ILE A 177 -7.14 5.53 14.38
N THR A 178 -7.50 4.80 15.44
CA THR A 178 -7.70 5.35 16.80
C THR A 178 -6.39 5.92 17.35
N MET A 179 -5.30 5.18 17.20
CA MET A 179 -3.96 5.60 17.62
C MET A 179 -3.49 6.85 16.86
N ILE A 180 -3.68 6.88 15.55
CA ILE A 180 -3.27 7.99 14.70
C ILE A 180 -4.05 9.26 15.07
N LYS A 181 -5.38 9.18 15.19
CA LYS A 181 -6.24 10.32 15.52
C LYS A 181 -5.90 10.99 16.84
N GLY A 182 -5.43 10.22 17.82
CA GLY A 182 -5.04 10.75 19.13
C GLY A 182 -3.73 11.55 19.15
N LYS A 183 -2.92 11.47 18.07
CA LYS A 183 -1.55 12.01 18.04
C LYS A 183 -1.20 12.82 16.79
N ALA A 184 -1.86 12.56 15.67
CA ALA A 184 -1.51 13.16 14.40
C ALA A 184 -1.98 14.62 14.28
N PRO A 185 -1.22 15.49 13.58
CA PRO A 185 -1.67 16.80 13.15
C PRO A 185 -2.95 16.71 12.30
N GLU A 186 -3.76 17.77 12.30
CA GLU A 186 -5.04 17.84 11.58
C GLU A 186 -4.91 17.47 10.09
N LYS A 187 -3.84 17.91 9.44
CA LYS A 187 -3.57 17.66 7.99
C LYS A 187 -2.88 16.34 7.70
N PHE A 188 -2.64 15.50 8.71
CA PHE A 188 -1.97 14.22 8.54
C PHE A 188 -2.86 13.23 7.77
N TRP A 189 -2.37 12.72 6.65
CA TRP A 189 -3.13 11.84 5.76
C TRP A 189 -3.09 10.39 6.22
N LYS A 190 -4.27 9.76 6.31
CA LYS A 190 -4.46 8.40 6.82
C LYS A 190 -4.97 7.50 5.69
N ALA A 191 -4.13 6.61 5.19
CA ALA A 191 -4.47 5.68 4.13
C ALA A 191 -4.55 4.24 4.66
N ALA A 192 -5.68 3.57 4.43
CA ALA A 192 -5.81 2.13 4.61
C ALA A 192 -5.31 1.43 3.33
N TYR A 193 -4.33 0.55 3.48
CA TYR A 193 -3.70 -0.16 2.37
C TYR A 193 -4.08 -1.64 2.45
N LEU A 194 -5.07 -2.03 1.63
CA LEU A 194 -5.76 -3.32 1.72
C LEU A 194 -5.28 -4.27 0.63
N ILE A 195 -4.72 -5.39 1.02
CA ILE A 195 -4.54 -6.50 0.07
C ILE A 195 -5.93 -7.01 -0.33
N THR A 196 -6.21 -6.99 -1.61
CA THR A 196 -7.58 -7.15 -2.13
C THR A 196 -7.65 -8.20 -3.22
N SER A 197 -8.66 -9.05 -3.18
CA SER A 197 -8.97 -10.00 -4.26
C SER A 197 -10.48 -10.10 -4.48
N VAL A 198 -10.98 -9.54 -5.60
CA VAL A 198 -12.41 -9.42 -5.88
C VAL A 198 -12.82 -10.26 -7.08
N HIS A 199 -13.84 -11.11 -6.89
CA HIS A 199 -14.48 -11.87 -7.95
C HIS A 199 -15.92 -12.25 -7.54
N GLU A 200 -16.83 -12.48 -8.49
CA GLU A 200 -18.19 -12.97 -8.24
C GLU A 200 -18.21 -14.41 -7.70
N ASP A 201 -17.22 -15.19 -8.08
CA ASP A 201 -16.94 -16.51 -7.52
C ASP A 201 -15.94 -16.32 -6.35
N ALA A 202 -16.44 -16.43 -5.13
CA ALA A 202 -15.66 -16.24 -3.92
C ALA A 202 -14.49 -17.24 -3.80
N ALA A 203 -14.64 -18.46 -4.31
CA ALA A 203 -13.56 -19.46 -4.28
C ALA A 203 -12.38 -19.04 -5.18
N LYS A 204 -12.66 -18.45 -6.35
CA LYS A 204 -11.61 -17.89 -7.22
C LYS A 204 -10.94 -16.68 -6.60
N ALA A 205 -11.73 -15.81 -5.96
CA ALA A 205 -11.16 -14.67 -5.22
C ALA A 205 -10.22 -15.15 -4.11
N ARG A 206 -10.66 -16.13 -3.30
CA ARG A 206 -9.86 -16.69 -2.21
C ARG A 206 -8.57 -17.36 -2.71
N LYS A 207 -8.67 -18.19 -3.73
CA LYS A 207 -7.50 -18.85 -4.33
C LYS A 207 -6.45 -17.85 -4.79
N THR A 208 -6.87 -16.72 -5.38
CA THR A 208 -5.97 -15.65 -5.81
C THR A 208 -5.37 -14.88 -4.63
N ALA A 209 -6.09 -14.76 -3.50
CA ALA A 209 -5.63 -14.09 -2.28
C ALA A 209 -4.55 -14.86 -1.53
N ILE A 210 -4.61 -16.20 -1.51
CA ILE A 210 -3.77 -17.07 -0.68
C ILE A 210 -2.27 -16.78 -0.80
N PRO A 211 -1.64 -16.67 -1.97
CA PRO A 211 -0.20 -16.40 -2.07
C PRO A 211 0.22 -15.07 -1.42
N PHE A 212 -0.62 -14.04 -1.54
CA PHE A 212 -0.36 -12.73 -0.96
C PHE A 212 -0.57 -12.72 0.54
N ALA A 213 -1.64 -13.35 1.01
CA ALA A 213 -1.91 -13.52 2.44
C ALA A 213 -0.79 -14.33 3.12
N ALA A 214 -0.32 -15.41 2.47
CA ALA A 214 0.78 -16.25 2.97
C ALA A 214 2.09 -15.45 3.10
N TYR A 215 2.43 -14.66 2.09
CA TYR A 215 3.63 -13.82 2.13
C TYR A 215 3.59 -12.82 3.30
N LEU A 216 2.45 -12.16 3.52
CA LEU A 216 2.27 -11.23 4.64
C LEU A 216 2.25 -11.95 5.99
N MET A 217 1.64 -13.12 6.07
CA MET A 217 1.56 -13.92 7.30
C MET A 217 2.95 -14.34 7.75
N VAL A 218 3.80 -14.80 6.86
CA VAL A 218 5.18 -15.19 7.18
C VAL A 218 6.00 -14.02 7.74
N GLY A 219 5.78 -12.79 7.25
CA GLY A 219 6.42 -11.56 7.73
C GLY A 219 5.78 -10.91 8.97
N ALA A 220 4.65 -11.43 9.45
CA ALA A 220 3.92 -10.86 10.58
C ALA A 220 4.63 -11.12 11.92
N SER A 221 4.32 -10.27 12.93
CA SER A 221 4.93 -10.44 14.25
C SER A 221 4.43 -11.72 14.96
N PRO A 222 5.28 -12.42 15.71
CA PRO A 222 4.87 -13.61 16.46
C PRO A 222 3.68 -13.36 17.40
N GLN A 223 3.62 -12.17 18.03
CA GLN A 223 2.51 -11.78 18.90
C GLN A 223 1.16 -11.70 18.15
N TYR A 224 1.19 -11.17 16.93
CA TYR A 224 -0.02 -11.11 16.10
C TYR A 224 -0.42 -12.50 15.62
N LEU A 225 0.54 -13.31 15.16
CA LEU A 225 0.28 -14.68 14.71
C LEU A 225 -0.34 -15.54 15.80
N SER A 226 0.23 -15.50 17.02
CA SER A 226 -0.32 -16.19 18.19
C SER A 226 -1.77 -15.76 18.50
N LYS A 227 -2.07 -14.45 18.39
CA LYS A 227 -3.42 -13.91 18.62
C LYS A 227 -4.46 -14.47 17.62
N ILE A 228 -4.06 -14.72 16.37
CA ILE A 228 -4.94 -15.25 15.33
C ILE A 228 -4.88 -16.79 15.20
N GLY A 229 -4.23 -17.46 16.16
CA GLY A 229 -4.15 -18.93 16.19
C GLY A 229 -3.17 -19.54 15.18
N VAL A 230 -2.23 -18.75 14.67
CA VAL A 230 -1.14 -19.24 13.79
C VAL A 230 0.09 -19.52 14.64
N ASP A 231 0.46 -20.79 14.77
CA ASP A 231 1.69 -21.19 15.46
C ASP A 231 2.91 -21.09 14.56
N GLU A 232 4.11 -21.14 15.20
CA GLU A 232 5.38 -21.02 14.49
C GLU A 232 5.64 -22.20 13.53
N GLY A 233 5.18 -23.39 13.85
CA GLY A 233 5.32 -24.57 12.97
C GLY A 233 4.54 -24.38 11.66
N PHE A 234 3.31 -23.88 11.74
CA PHE A 234 2.52 -23.54 10.57
C PHE A 234 3.15 -22.41 9.76
N ARG A 235 3.63 -21.34 10.43
CA ARG A 235 4.35 -20.23 9.77
C ARG A 235 5.55 -20.71 8.97
N LEU A 236 6.41 -21.53 9.57
CA LEU A 236 7.61 -22.11 8.93
C LEU A 236 7.23 -23.02 7.75
N LYS A 237 6.17 -23.80 7.90
CA LYS A 237 5.65 -24.63 6.79
C LYS A 237 5.22 -23.80 5.60
N VAL A 238 4.49 -22.71 5.83
CA VAL A 238 4.07 -21.79 4.76
C VAL A 238 5.27 -21.11 4.13
N GLU A 239 6.26 -20.67 4.92
CA GLU A 239 7.51 -20.09 4.42
C GLU A 239 8.26 -21.05 3.49
N GLU A 240 8.40 -22.31 3.89
CA GLU A 240 9.01 -23.38 3.08
C GLU A 240 8.30 -23.55 1.72
N LEU A 241 6.96 -23.57 1.73
CA LEU A 241 6.16 -23.72 0.51
C LEU A 241 6.29 -22.51 -0.43
N LEU A 242 6.35 -21.30 0.13
CA LEU A 242 6.59 -20.08 -0.64
C LEU A 242 7.97 -20.09 -1.30
N ASP A 243 9.02 -20.47 -0.55
CA ASP A 243 10.39 -20.54 -1.06
C ASP A 243 10.57 -21.58 -2.16
N LYS A 244 9.85 -22.71 -2.06
CA LYS A 244 9.82 -23.76 -3.10
C LYS A 244 8.91 -23.45 -4.28
N GLY A 245 8.03 -22.47 -4.16
CA GLY A 245 6.98 -22.20 -5.15
C GLY A 245 5.95 -23.33 -5.26
N ASP A 246 5.75 -24.09 -4.17
CA ASP A 246 4.78 -25.19 -4.12
C ASP A 246 3.38 -24.66 -3.83
N TRP A 247 2.78 -24.08 -4.86
CA TRP A 247 1.45 -23.45 -4.78
C TRP A 247 0.34 -24.49 -4.50
N GLU A 248 0.47 -25.70 -5.00
CA GLU A 248 -0.55 -26.73 -4.80
C GLU A 248 -0.66 -27.12 -3.33
N SER A 249 0.48 -27.40 -2.68
CA SER A 249 0.51 -27.69 -1.26
C SER A 249 0.07 -26.48 -0.42
N LEU A 250 0.47 -25.26 -0.80
CA LEU A 250 0.03 -24.04 -0.14
C LEU A 250 -1.50 -23.90 -0.18
N TYR A 251 -2.14 -24.09 -1.33
CA TYR A 251 -3.61 -24.04 -1.43
C TYR A 251 -4.30 -25.09 -0.56
N ARG A 252 -3.71 -26.28 -0.47
CA ARG A 252 -4.27 -27.41 0.29
C ARG A 252 -4.28 -27.16 1.79
N ILE A 253 -3.27 -26.47 2.34
CA ILE A 253 -3.18 -26.14 3.76
C ILE A 253 -3.81 -24.79 4.15
N SER A 254 -4.32 -24.04 3.18
CA SER A 254 -4.85 -22.70 3.37
C SER A 254 -6.37 -22.65 3.48
N ASP A 255 -6.99 -23.63 4.12
CA ASP A 255 -8.44 -23.69 4.37
C ASP A 255 -8.88 -22.89 5.61
N GLY A 256 -7.93 -22.50 6.49
CA GLY A 256 -8.18 -21.74 7.70
C GLY A 256 -8.54 -20.25 7.49
N GLU A 257 -9.06 -19.64 8.55
CA GLU A 257 -9.51 -18.23 8.57
C GLU A 257 -8.36 -17.21 8.53
N TRP A 258 -7.11 -17.66 8.70
CA TRP A 258 -5.95 -16.75 8.69
C TRP A 258 -5.84 -15.93 7.41
N VAL A 259 -6.30 -16.44 6.26
CA VAL A 259 -6.29 -15.72 4.97
C VAL A 259 -7.10 -14.43 5.07
N ASP A 260 -8.22 -14.44 5.81
CA ASP A 260 -9.10 -13.28 6.01
C ASP A 260 -8.44 -12.16 6.82
N ARG A 261 -7.41 -12.49 7.60
CA ARG A 261 -6.66 -11.51 8.38
C ARG A 261 -5.68 -10.70 7.54
N PHE A 262 -5.21 -11.28 6.43
CA PHE A 262 -4.18 -10.68 5.58
C PHE A 262 -4.67 -10.21 4.21
N CYS A 263 -5.90 -10.55 3.82
CA CYS A 263 -6.46 -10.17 2.54
C CYS A 263 -7.98 -10.00 2.60
N VAL A 264 -8.49 -8.93 2.01
CA VAL A 264 -9.93 -8.74 1.76
C VAL A 264 -10.27 -9.44 0.45
N TRP A 265 -10.94 -10.57 0.53
CA TRP A 265 -11.29 -11.36 -0.65
C TRP A 265 -12.78 -11.70 -0.69
N GLY A 266 -13.30 -11.95 -1.89
CA GLY A 266 -14.67 -12.38 -2.12
C GLY A 266 -15.43 -11.52 -3.12
N GLU A 267 -16.75 -11.48 -2.91
CA GLU A 267 -17.63 -10.68 -3.75
C GLU A 267 -17.45 -9.17 -3.56
N PRO A 268 -17.76 -8.35 -4.57
CA PRO A 268 -17.63 -6.90 -4.48
C PRO A 268 -18.40 -6.25 -3.33
N SER A 269 -19.52 -6.85 -2.89
CA SER A 269 -20.34 -6.39 -1.75
C SER A 269 -19.55 -6.38 -0.43
N LYS A 270 -18.83 -7.48 -0.14
CA LYS A 270 -17.99 -7.60 1.07
C LYS A 270 -16.91 -6.51 1.13
N LEU A 271 -16.27 -6.22 -0.02
CA LEU A 271 -15.30 -5.13 -0.09
C LEU A 271 -15.96 -3.77 0.12
N ALA A 272 -17.14 -3.56 -0.46
CA ALA A 272 -17.84 -2.28 -0.34
C ALA A 272 -18.18 -1.92 1.10
N GLU A 273 -18.68 -2.86 1.89
CA GLU A 273 -18.99 -2.68 3.31
C GLU A 273 -17.77 -2.26 4.13
N LEU A 274 -16.61 -2.91 3.88
CA LEU A 274 -15.38 -2.53 4.57
C LEU A 274 -14.92 -1.13 4.17
N VAL A 275 -14.98 -0.78 2.89
CA VAL A 275 -14.53 0.53 2.40
C VAL A 275 -15.41 1.66 2.95
N GLU A 276 -16.71 1.46 3.03
CA GLU A 276 -17.66 2.41 3.64
C GLU A 276 -17.34 2.64 5.12
N ASP A 277 -17.13 1.55 5.88
CA ASP A 277 -16.74 1.60 7.28
C ASP A 277 -15.42 2.36 7.49
N LEU A 278 -14.40 2.11 6.67
CA LEU A 278 -13.11 2.81 6.75
C LEU A 278 -13.23 4.31 6.49
N VAL A 279 -14.02 4.71 5.50
CA VAL A 279 -14.31 6.12 5.21
C VAL A 279 -15.03 6.78 6.38
N GLU A 280 -16.03 6.11 6.98
CA GLU A 280 -16.77 6.62 8.16
C GLU A 280 -15.86 6.70 9.39
N LYS A 281 -14.93 5.79 9.57
CA LYS A 281 -13.91 5.82 10.62
C LYS A 281 -12.84 6.90 10.40
N GLY A 282 -12.83 7.57 9.25
CA GLY A 282 -12.01 8.73 8.98
C GLY A 282 -10.64 8.42 8.38
N TYR A 283 -10.53 7.33 7.63
CA TYR A 283 -9.46 7.18 6.66
C TYR A 283 -9.69 8.15 5.49
N ASP A 284 -8.65 8.88 5.11
CA ASP A 284 -8.69 9.84 4.01
C ASP A 284 -8.56 9.12 2.65
N GLU A 285 -7.86 7.99 2.63
CA GLU A 285 -7.58 7.19 1.44
C GLU A 285 -7.77 5.70 1.70
N VAL A 286 -8.33 4.99 0.71
CA VAL A 286 -8.30 3.52 0.65
C VAL A 286 -7.51 3.10 -0.58
N VAL A 287 -6.44 2.36 -0.37
CA VAL A 287 -5.60 1.77 -1.42
C VAL A 287 -5.99 0.32 -1.60
N PHE A 288 -6.43 -0.03 -2.80
CA PHE A 288 -6.69 -1.41 -3.19
C PHE A 288 -5.40 -2.01 -3.74
N ALA A 289 -4.75 -2.85 -2.94
CA ALA A 289 -3.48 -3.46 -3.28
C ALA A 289 -3.64 -4.83 -3.93
N GLY A 290 -2.63 -5.25 -4.68
CA GLY A 290 -2.61 -6.52 -5.38
C GLY A 290 -2.93 -7.73 -4.48
N PRO A 291 -3.50 -8.80 -5.07
CA PRO A 291 -3.60 -9.13 -6.51
C PRO A 291 -4.80 -8.50 -7.25
N LEU A 292 -5.70 -7.80 -6.57
CA LEU A 292 -6.99 -7.26 -7.00
C LEU A 292 -8.03 -8.33 -7.39
N GLY A 293 -7.61 -9.51 -7.77
CA GLY A 293 -8.43 -10.65 -8.15
C GLY A 293 -7.86 -11.41 -9.35
N PRO A 294 -8.49 -12.52 -9.75
CA PRO A 294 -8.00 -13.36 -10.85
C PRO A 294 -8.08 -12.67 -12.22
N ARG A 295 -8.85 -11.58 -12.33
CA ARG A 295 -9.09 -10.85 -13.57
C ARG A 295 -9.00 -9.34 -13.31
N PHE A 296 -7.85 -8.74 -13.64
CA PHE A 296 -7.54 -7.33 -13.36
C PHE A 296 -8.64 -6.36 -13.81
N LEU A 297 -9.04 -6.42 -15.09
CA LEU A 297 -10.05 -5.49 -15.63
C LEU A 297 -11.43 -5.65 -14.96
N TYR A 298 -11.80 -6.87 -14.58
CA TYR A 298 -13.01 -7.13 -13.83
C TYR A 298 -12.94 -6.46 -12.45
N ALA A 299 -11.86 -6.68 -11.71
CA ALA A 299 -11.66 -6.09 -10.39
C ALA A 299 -11.68 -4.56 -10.45
N VAL A 300 -10.92 -3.94 -11.35
CA VAL A 300 -10.90 -2.48 -11.56
C VAL A 300 -12.31 -1.95 -11.84
N LYS A 301 -13.08 -2.60 -12.71
CA LYS A 301 -14.47 -2.20 -13.01
C LYS A 301 -15.36 -2.30 -11.78
N LYS A 302 -15.31 -3.40 -11.01
CA LYS A 302 -16.15 -3.58 -9.82
C LYS A 302 -15.80 -2.59 -8.71
N ILE A 303 -14.50 -2.41 -8.44
CA ILE A 303 -14.04 -1.42 -7.47
C ILE A 303 -14.43 0.01 -7.92
N SER A 304 -14.33 0.34 -9.20
CA SER A 304 -14.80 1.62 -9.75
C SER A 304 -16.29 1.88 -9.46
N HIS A 305 -17.15 0.86 -9.52
CA HIS A 305 -18.57 1.01 -9.17
C HIS A 305 -18.76 1.27 -7.66
N ILE A 306 -17.98 0.58 -6.81
CA ILE A 306 -18.01 0.80 -5.36
C ILE A 306 -17.63 2.25 -5.04
N ILE A 307 -16.50 2.73 -5.53
CA ILE A 307 -16.03 4.10 -5.23
C ILE A 307 -16.98 5.18 -5.75
N LYS A 308 -17.60 4.97 -6.92
CA LYS A 308 -18.62 5.91 -7.47
C LYS A 308 -19.87 5.96 -6.58
N ARG A 309 -20.30 4.82 -6.00
CA ARG A 309 -21.40 4.75 -5.06
C ARG A 309 -21.07 5.50 -3.78
N ILE A 310 -19.94 5.18 -3.16
CA ILE A 310 -19.49 5.80 -1.90
C ILE A 310 -19.37 7.32 -2.06
N ARG A 311 -18.79 7.81 -3.16
CA ARG A 311 -18.70 9.25 -3.43
C ARG A 311 -20.06 9.94 -3.55
N ARG A 312 -21.02 9.30 -4.21
CA ARG A 312 -22.39 9.85 -4.31
C ARG A 312 -23.06 9.95 -2.94
N GLU A 313 -22.93 8.93 -2.13
CA GLU A 313 -23.49 8.91 -0.76
C GLU A 313 -22.82 9.95 0.13
N PHE A 314 -21.51 10.08 0.05
CA PHE A 314 -20.74 11.10 0.78
C PHE A 314 -21.21 12.52 0.42
N LEU A 315 -21.38 12.83 -0.87
CA LEU A 315 -21.88 14.14 -1.32
C LEU A 315 -23.30 14.40 -0.85
N LYS A 316 -24.20 13.41 -0.85
CA LYS A 316 -25.56 13.54 -0.31
C LYS A 316 -25.53 13.85 1.19
N LYS A 317 -24.71 13.14 1.96
CA LYS A 317 -24.54 13.39 3.42
C LYS A 317 -24.00 14.80 3.70
N GLN A 318 -23.17 15.37 2.84
CA GLN A 318 -22.67 16.75 2.98
C GLN A 318 -23.71 17.81 2.62
N ALA A 319 -24.53 17.55 1.60
CA ALA A 319 -25.60 18.47 1.18
C ALA A 319 -26.78 18.53 2.17
N SER A 320 -26.91 17.54 3.06
CA SER A 320 -27.97 17.46 4.09
C SER A 320 -27.53 17.99 5.47
N ARG A 321 -26.30 18.45 5.59
CA ARG A 321 -25.71 19.14 6.77
C ARG A 321 -25.63 20.64 6.53
#